data_0a3696c309acee4ec9077b39f05abd52
#
_entry.id   0a3696c309acee4ec9077b39f05abd52
#
_cell.length_a   1.000
_cell.length_b   1.000
_cell.length_c   1.000
_cell.angle_alpha   90.00
_cell.angle_beta   90.00
_cell.angle_gamma   90.00
#
_symmetry.space_group_name_H-M   'P 1'
#
loop_
_entity.id
_entity.type
_entity.pdbx_description
1 polymer ?
#
loop_
_entity_poly.entity_id
_entity_poly.type
_entity_poly.pdbx_seq_one_letter_code
_entity_poly.pdbx_strand_id
1 'polypeptide(L)'
;IYAPGSFRPILQFLLENFGEGFLYEVNFVELTMKEPQLIYENRRTELLAFPLNHRVDTYGFIIREKMPQHNVHKEAIAKYGLSIAEIGALKRGEDVIREEGDETVVIPNSEAAYIPYTPRSYAYCSDTAPFPELAGWVKGVSLLYHEATYPAEMSEMAERNFHSTTLQAASLAKEACVGKLLVGHYSSRFPSVEFYL
;
A
#
# COMPACT_ATOMS: atom_id res chain seq x y z
N ILE A 1 -8.78 -14.88 3.02
CA ILE A 1 -8.66 -14.09 4.26
C ILE A 1 -7.24 -14.23 4.75
N TYR A 2 -6.56 -13.10 4.96
CA TYR A 2 -5.22 -13.01 5.55
C TYR A 2 -5.39 -12.51 6.99
N ALA A 3 -5.00 -13.30 7.98
CA ALA A 3 -5.20 -12.97 9.39
C ALA A 3 -4.25 -13.75 10.31
N PRO A 4 -4.10 -13.34 11.59
CA PRO A 4 -3.41 -14.15 12.59
C PRO A 4 -4.02 -15.54 12.75
N GLY A 5 -3.21 -16.54 13.10
CA GLY A 5 -3.66 -17.91 13.29
C GLY A 5 -4.78 -18.06 14.34
N SER A 6 -4.77 -17.20 15.34
CA SER A 6 -5.84 -17.13 16.38
C SER A 6 -7.22 -16.83 15.83
N PHE A 7 -7.34 -16.23 14.64
CA PHE A 7 -8.62 -15.97 13.99
C PHE A 7 -9.21 -17.21 13.30
N ARG A 8 -8.41 -18.21 12.97
CA ARG A 8 -8.85 -19.41 12.25
C ARG A 8 -10.05 -20.13 12.90
N PRO A 9 -10.07 -20.42 14.23
CA PRO A 9 -11.21 -21.07 14.86
C PRO A 9 -12.49 -20.22 14.81
N ILE A 10 -12.35 -18.90 14.93
CA ILE A 10 -13.48 -17.94 14.82
C ILE A 10 -14.07 -17.99 13.43
N LEU A 11 -13.22 -17.91 12.39
CA LEU A 11 -13.65 -18.00 11.00
C LEU A 11 -14.35 -19.33 10.72
N GLN A 12 -13.75 -20.43 11.18
CA GLN A 12 -14.33 -21.76 11.00
C GLN A 12 -15.72 -21.87 11.63
N PHE A 13 -15.87 -21.38 12.86
CA PHE A 13 -17.18 -21.32 13.54
C PHE A 13 -18.21 -20.52 12.72
N LEU A 14 -17.80 -19.37 12.18
CA LEU A 14 -18.70 -18.53 11.37
C LEU A 14 -19.10 -19.22 10.07
N LEU A 15 -18.17 -19.88 9.41
CA LEU A 15 -18.45 -20.60 8.15
C LEU A 15 -19.37 -21.81 8.39
N GLU A 16 -19.16 -22.56 9.46
CA GLU A 16 -19.97 -23.75 9.79
C GLU A 16 -21.41 -23.40 10.21
N ASN A 17 -21.60 -22.27 10.90
CA ASN A 17 -22.91 -21.92 11.43
C ASN A 17 -23.70 -20.89 10.59
N PHE A 18 -23.01 -20.11 9.75
CA PHE A 18 -23.61 -19.01 8.98
C PHE A 18 -23.20 -19.02 7.51
N GLY A 19 -22.39 -19.99 7.09
CA GLY A 19 -21.84 -20.04 5.73
C GLY A 19 -22.73 -20.75 4.70
N GLU A 20 -23.98 -21.05 5.03
CA GLU A 20 -24.89 -21.70 4.09
C GLU A 20 -25.14 -20.83 2.85
N GLY A 21 -24.98 -21.44 1.66
CA GLY A 21 -25.24 -20.77 0.38
C GLY A 21 -24.07 -19.97 -0.19
N PHE A 22 -22.85 -20.04 0.36
CA PHE A 22 -21.68 -19.47 -0.30
C PHE A 22 -21.40 -20.21 -1.62
N LEU A 23 -21.33 -19.42 -2.70
CA LEU A 23 -20.99 -19.89 -4.04
C LEU A 23 -19.49 -19.83 -4.34
N TYR A 24 -18.67 -19.53 -3.34
CA TYR A 24 -17.22 -19.36 -3.44
C TYR A 24 -16.51 -20.04 -2.27
N GLU A 25 -15.26 -20.41 -2.51
CA GLU A 25 -14.38 -20.98 -1.49
C GLU A 25 -13.74 -19.88 -0.65
N VAL A 26 -13.70 -20.06 0.67
CA VAL A 26 -13.03 -19.15 1.60
C VAL A 26 -11.68 -19.74 1.99
N ASN A 27 -10.60 -19.16 1.46
CA ASN A 27 -9.24 -19.56 1.77
C ASN A 27 -8.68 -18.72 2.92
N PHE A 28 -8.16 -19.39 3.95
CA PHE A 28 -7.49 -18.74 5.08
C PHE A 28 -5.97 -18.88 4.94
N VAL A 29 -5.30 -17.73 4.94
CA VAL A 29 -3.84 -17.62 4.91
C VAL A 29 -3.38 -17.01 6.22
N GLU A 30 -2.64 -17.78 7.00
CA GLU A 30 -2.10 -17.34 8.28
C GLU A 30 -0.93 -16.39 8.07
N LEU A 31 -0.97 -15.26 8.79
CA LEU A 31 0.12 -14.29 8.81
C LEU A 31 1.05 -14.58 9.99
N THR A 32 2.36 -14.70 9.73
CA THR A 32 3.39 -15.02 10.72
C THR A 32 4.68 -14.19 10.54
N MET A 33 4.65 -13.18 9.66
CA MET A 33 5.82 -12.38 9.33
C MET A 33 6.23 -11.48 10.49
N LYS A 34 7.54 -11.16 10.53
CA LYS A 34 8.15 -10.21 11.47
C LYS A 34 8.56 -8.88 10.82
N GLU A 35 8.45 -8.80 9.51
CA GLU A 35 8.77 -7.64 8.67
C GLU A 35 7.82 -7.62 7.47
N PRO A 36 7.73 -6.53 6.70
CA PRO A 36 6.84 -6.47 5.55
C PRO A 36 7.09 -7.58 4.54
N GLN A 37 6.05 -8.31 4.19
CA GLN A 37 6.08 -9.37 3.19
C GLN A 37 4.98 -9.19 2.17
N LEU A 38 5.31 -9.49 0.91
CA LEU A 38 4.33 -9.58 -0.18
C LEU A 38 3.45 -10.81 0.06
N ILE A 39 2.14 -10.57 0.21
CA ILE A 39 1.16 -11.65 0.48
C ILE A 39 0.23 -11.91 -0.71
N TYR A 40 0.10 -10.93 -1.60
CA TYR A 40 -0.67 -11.06 -2.83
C TYR A 40 -0.16 -10.09 -3.88
N GLU A 41 -0.16 -10.51 -5.12
CA GLU A 41 0.07 -9.62 -6.26
C GLU A 41 -0.78 -10.03 -7.46
N ASN A 42 -1.07 -9.05 -8.30
CA ASN A 42 -1.62 -9.26 -9.62
C ASN A 42 -0.90 -8.36 -10.64
N ARG A 43 -1.44 -8.25 -11.86
CA ARG A 43 -0.81 -7.45 -12.92
C ARG A 43 -0.64 -5.97 -12.56
N ARG A 44 -1.48 -5.41 -11.68
CA ARG A 44 -1.55 -3.97 -11.40
C ARG A 44 -1.25 -3.59 -9.97
N THR A 45 -1.32 -4.53 -9.03
CA THR A 45 -1.33 -4.23 -7.60
C THR A 45 -0.48 -5.22 -6.84
N GLU A 46 0.18 -4.76 -5.80
CA GLU A 46 0.84 -5.52 -4.75
C GLU A 46 0.15 -5.27 -3.43
N LEU A 47 0.04 -6.32 -2.61
CA LEU A 47 -0.43 -6.25 -1.24
C LEU A 47 0.65 -6.82 -0.32
N LEU A 48 1.15 -5.98 0.58
CA LEU A 48 2.08 -6.39 1.63
C LEU A 48 1.33 -6.41 2.96
N ALA A 49 1.72 -7.32 3.85
CA ALA A 49 1.35 -7.30 5.26
C ALA A 49 2.61 -7.12 6.11
N PHE A 50 2.46 -6.50 7.27
CA PHE A 50 3.54 -6.29 8.24
C PHE A 50 2.98 -6.31 9.67
N PRO A 51 3.79 -6.74 10.68
CA PRO A 51 3.33 -6.78 12.04
C PRO A 51 3.16 -5.39 12.63
N LEU A 52 2.22 -5.25 13.56
CA LEU A 52 2.00 -4.06 14.38
C LEU A 52 2.30 -4.39 15.85
N ASN A 53 2.62 -3.36 16.63
CA ASN A 53 2.95 -3.49 18.05
C ASN A 53 1.68 -3.42 18.90
N HIS A 54 1.02 -4.56 19.06
CA HIS A 54 -0.19 -4.65 19.89
C HIS A 54 -0.16 -5.88 20.80
N ARG A 55 -1.08 -5.97 21.77
CA ARG A 55 -1.16 -7.09 22.74
C ARG A 55 -1.47 -8.44 22.09
N VAL A 56 -2.19 -8.42 21.01
CA VAL A 56 -2.50 -9.60 20.20
C VAL A 56 -1.85 -9.44 18.85
N ASP A 57 -1.59 -10.55 18.17
CA ASP A 57 -1.04 -10.52 16.82
C ASP A 57 -1.91 -9.65 15.91
N THR A 58 -1.36 -8.54 15.49
CA THR A 58 -2.04 -7.52 14.70
C THR A 58 -1.17 -7.17 13.49
N TYR A 59 -1.81 -6.95 12.35
CA TYR A 59 -1.10 -6.67 11.11
C TYR A 59 -1.63 -5.43 10.44
N GLY A 60 -0.70 -4.63 9.90
CA GLY A 60 -0.96 -3.58 8.93
C GLY A 60 -0.80 -4.09 7.51
N PHE A 61 -1.31 -3.31 6.57
CA PHE A 61 -1.28 -3.67 5.14
C PHE A 61 -0.84 -2.49 4.29
N ILE A 62 -0.10 -2.76 3.22
CA ILE A 62 0.21 -1.77 2.19
C ILE A 62 -0.31 -2.28 0.86
N ILE A 63 -1.16 -1.50 0.23
CA ILE A 63 -1.61 -1.71 -1.14
C ILE A 63 -0.84 -0.75 -2.03
N ARG A 64 -0.14 -1.26 -3.05
CA ARG A 64 0.62 -0.45 -4.02
C ARG A 64 0.16 -0.73 -5.43
N GLU A 65 -0.09 0.31 -6.20
CA GLU A 65 -0.18 0.18 -7.65
C GLU A 65 1.22 -0.07 -8.23
N LYS A 66 1.33 -1.03 -9.14
CA LYS A 66 2.58 -1.24 -9.90
C LYS A 66 2.75 -0.14 -10.93
N MET A 67 4.01 0.10 -11.33
CA MET A 67 4.27 1.03 -12.43
C MET A 67 3.51 0.58 -13.68
N PRO A 68 2.72 1.48 -14.29
CA PRO A 68 2.03 1.16 -15.54
C PRO A 68 3.02 1.05 -16.69
N GLN A 69 2.64 0.32 -17.73
CA GLN A 69 3.32 0.44 -19.01
C GLN A 69 3.14 1.85 -19.55
N HIS A 70 4.14 2.36 -20.27
CA HIS A 70 4.03 3.63 -20.97
C HIS A 70 2.93 3.57 -22.04
N ASN A 71 2.31 4.69 -22.32
CA ASN A 71 1.47 4.89 -23.47
C ASN A 71 2.28 5.59 -24.55
N VAL A 72 2.18 5.10 -25.79
CA VAL A 72 2.87 5.71 -26.94
C VAL A 72 1.97 6.81 -27.52
N HIS A 73 2.56 7.99 -27.80
CA HIS A 73 1.86 9.09 -28.46
C HIS A 73 1.44 8.69 -29.89
N LYS A 74 0.19 8.94 -30.26
CA LYS A 74 -0.31 8.65 -31.62
C LYS A 74 0.49 9.38 -32.69
N GLU A 75 0.90 10.60 -32.39
CA GLU A 75 1.71 11.43 -33.24
C GLU A 75 3.11 10.83 -33.48
N ALA A 76 3.70 10.22 -32.44
CA ALA A 76 4.98 9.52 -32.54
C ALA A 76 4.86 8.25 -33.42
N ILE A 77 3.77 7.50 -33.29
CA ILE A 77 3.52 6.34 -34.17
C ILE A 77 3.50 6.76 -35.63
N ALA A 78 2.80 7.83 -35.97
CA ALA A 78 2.69 8.33 -37.32
C ALA A 78 4.02 8.98 -37.79
N LYS A 79 4.65 9.81 -36.95
CA LYS A 79 5.90 10.55 -37.27
C LYS A 79 7.06 9.62 -37.60
N TYR A 80 7.21 8.56 -36.79
CA TYR A 80 8.35 7.64 -36.91
C TYR A 80 7.99 6.33 -37.62
N GLY A 81 6.72 6.14 -38.03
CA GLY A 81 6.29 4.90 -38.70
C GLY A 81 6.57 3.67 -37.81
N LEU A 82 6.24 3.74 -36.53
CA LEU A 82 6.60 2.71 -35.55
C LEU A 82 5.95 1.37 -35.84
N SER A 83 6.74 0.31 -35.87
CA SER A 83 6.26 -1.07 -35.91
C SER A 83 5.65 -1.52 -34.58
N ILE A 84 4.91 -2.64 -34.58
CA ILE A 84 4.33 -3.23 -33.37
C ILE A 84 5.41 -3.59 -32.34
N ALA A 85 6.57 -4.08 -32.79
CA ALA A 85 7.70 -4.43 -31.93
C ALA A 85 8.27 -3.19 -31.23
N GLU A 86 8.45 -2.09 -31.97
CA GLU A 86 8.95 -0.81 -31.45
C GLU A 86 7.95 -0.16 -30.49
N ILE A 87 6.65 -0.21 -30.81
CA ILE A 87 5.60 0.20 -29.87
C ILE A 87 5.68 -0.63 -28.59
N GLY A 88 5.95 -1.93 -28.69
CA GLY A 88 6.16 -2.83 -27.57
C GLY A 88 7.37 -2.43 -26.70
N ALA A 89 8.49 -2.07 -27.31
CA ALA A 89 9.69 -1.57 -26.65
C ALA A 89 9.40 -0.26 -25.89
N LEU A 90 8.80 0.72 -26.56
CA LEU A 90 8.41 2.00 -25.97
C LEU A 90 7.45 1.81 -24.78
N LYS A 91 6.50 0.85 -24.85
CA LYS A 91 5.61 0.54 -23.73
C LYS A 91 6.32 -0.03 -22.50
N ARG A 92 7.48 -0.68 -22.70
CA ARG A 92 8.34 -1.16 -21.61
C ARG A 92 9.27 -0.09 -21.05
N GLY A 93 9.28 1.12 -21.65
CA GLY A 93 10.16 2.21 -21.22
C GLY A 93 11.51 2.23 -21.96
N GLU A 94 11.67 1.39 -22.97
CA GLU A 94 12.90 1.29 -23.77
C GLU A 94 12.92 2.31 -24.90
N ASP A 95 14.10 2.81 -25.27
CA ASP A 95 14.29 3.59 -26.49
C ASP A 95 14.23 2.65 -27.71
N VAL A 96 13.83 3.20 -28.86
CA VAL A 96 13.91 2.46 -30.13
C VAL A 96 15.19 2.86 -30.87
N ILE A 97 15.97 1.87 -31.24
CA ILE A 97 17.22 2.04 -31.99
C ILE A 97 17.05 1.38 -33.36
N ARG A 98 17.34 2.13 -34.43
CA ARG A 98 17.31 1.66 -35.82
C ARG A 98 18.68 1.87 -36.46
N GLU A 99 19.13 0.88 -37.20
CA GLU A 99 20.30 0.98 -38.07
C GLU A 99 19.80 1.33 -39.48
N GLU A 100 20.08 2.53 -39.96
CA GLU A 100 19.70 3.01 -41.30
C GLU A 100 20.97 3.21 -42.13
N GLY A 101 21.47 2.14 -42.76
CA GLY A 101 22.76 2.12 -43.44
C GLY A 101 23.91 2.24 -42.43
N ASP A 102 24.74 3.29 -42.57
CA ASP A 102 25.84 3.56 -41.63
C ASP A 102 25.47 4.47 -40.48
N GLU A 103 24.19 4.89 -40.37
CA GLU A 103 23.70 5.77 -39.32
C GLU A 103 22.82 5.01 -38.29
N THR A 104 22.98 5.35 -37.03
CA THR A 104 22.12 4.86 -35.94
C THR A 104 21.11 5.94 -35.59
N VAL A 105 19.82 5.64 -35.78
CA VAL A 105 18.71 6.53 -35.41
C VAL A 105 18.12 6.07 -34.07
N VAL A 106 18.12 6.95 -33.09
CA VAL A 106 17.51 6.70 -31.74
C VAL A 106 16.21 7.48 -31.64
N ILE A 107 15.13 6.79 -31.30
CA ILE A 107 13.86 7.40 -30.92
C ILE A 107 13.73 7.27 -29.40
N PRO A 108 13.94 8.35 -28.61
CA PRO A 108 13.90 8.30 -27.18
C PRO A 108 12.49 7.99 -26.65
N ASN A 109 12.40 7.13 -25.66
CA ASN A 109 11.12 6.83 -25.00
C ASN A 109 10.46 8.10 -24.43
N SER A 110 11.26 9.00 -23.87
CA SER A 110 10.80 10.27 -23.30
C SER A 110 10.10 11.20 -24.31
N GLU A 111 10.35 11.05 -25.61
CA GLU A 111 9.70 11.82 -26.66
C GLU A 111 8.49 11.08 -27.26
N ALA A 112 8.59 9.75 -27.34
CA ALA A 112 7.62 8.93 -28.06
C ALA A 112 6.52 8.38 -27.15
N ALA A 113 6.72 8.34 -25.83
CA ALA A 113 5.82 7.71 -24.88
C ALA A 113 5.71 8.52 -23.57
N TYR A 114 4.72 8.19 -22.76
CA TYR A 114 4.50 8.82 -21.45
C TYR A 114 3.94 7.82 -20.44
N ILE A 115 4.18 8.08 -19.15
CA ILE A 115 3.57 7.35 -18.04
C ILE A 115 2.14 7.84 -17.85
N PRO A 116 1.10 6.99 -18.01
CA PRO A 116 -0.29 7.43 -18.03
C PRO A 116 -0.80 7.92 -16.66
N TYR A 117 -0.21 7.46 -15.56
CA TYR A 117 -0.54 7.89 -14.19
C TYR A 117 0.61 7.60 -13.23
N THR A 118 0.71 8.36 -12.15
CA THR A 118 1.62 8.08 -11.05
C THR A 118 1.01 6.99 -10.15
N PRO A 119 1.72 5.88 -9.90
CA PRO A 119 1.25 4.84 -8.99
C PRO A 119 0.95 5.38 -7.60
N ARG A 120 -0.15 4.94 -7.03
CA ARG A 120 -0.57 5.31 -5.68
C ARG A 120 -0.33 4.15 -4.73
N SER A 121 -0.20 4.49 -3.44
CA SER A 121 -0.08 3.52 -2.38
C SER A 121 -0.90 3.93 -1.16
N TYR A 122 -1.43 2.93 -0.47
CA TYR A 122 -2.21 3.10 0.75
C TYR A 122 -1.66 2.16 1.81
N ALA A 123 -1.32 2.71 2.98
CA ALA A 123 -0.98 1.92 4.15
C ALA A 123 -2.10 2.02 5.19
N TYR A 124 -2.46 0.89 5.76
CA TYR A 124 -3.43 0.77 6.84
C TYR A 124 -2.72 0.23 8.09
N CYS A 125 -2.62 1.07 9.12
CA CYS A 125 -2.14 0.72 10.44
C CYS A 125 -3.33 0.77 11.40
N SER A 126 -3.78 -0.41 11.84
CA SER A 126 -4.79 -0.51 12.88
C SER A 126 -4.14 -0.35 14.26
N ASP A 127 -4.66 -0.95 15.30
CA ASP A 127 -4.21 -0.80 16.69
C ASP A 127 -2.72 -1.08 16.85
N THR A 128 -1.96 -0.09 17.28
CA THR A 128 -0.50 -0.21 17.46
C THR A 128 0.07 0.84 18.40
N ALA A 129 0.96 0.45 19.28
CA ALA A 129 1.90 1.40 19.89
C ALA A 129 2.97 1.80 18.89
N PRO A 130 3.60 2.98 19.01
CA PRO A 130 4.73 3.38 18.19
C PRO A 130 5.90 2.40 18.31
N PHE A 131 6.59 2.17 17.19
CA PHE A 131 7.84 1.41 17.14
C PHE A 131 8.72 1.92 15.99
N PRO A 132 10.06 1.82 16.11
CA PRO A 132 10.98 2.52 15.22
C PRO A 132 10.89 2.10 13.75
N GLU A 133 10.63 0.82 13.47
CA GLU A 133 10.68 0.26 12.11
C GLU A 133 9.51 0.73 11.24
N LEU A 134 8.38 1.12 11.86
CA LEU A 134 7.15 1.44 11.15
C LEU A 134 7.33 2.59 10.15
N ALA A 135 8.08 3.63 10.52
CA ALA A 135 8.35 4.76 9.62
C ALA A 135 9.04 4.32 8.32
N GLY A 136 9.98 3.38 8.43
CA GLY A 136 10.66 2.79 7.28
C GLY A 136 9.72 1.96 6.40
N TRP A 137 8.81 1.21 7.01
CA TRP A 137 7.90 0.32 6.29
C TRP A 137 6.85 1.06 5.49
N VAL A 138 6.29 2.15 6.02
CA VAL A 138 5.27 2.98 5.36
C VAL A 138 5.84 4.18 4.60
N LYS A 139 7.16 4.23 4.43
CA LYS A 139 7.85 5.36 3.81
C LYS A 139 7.28 5.71 2.43
N GLY A 140 6.94 6.99 2.25
CA GLY A 140 6.52 7.57 0.98
C GLY A 140 5.16 7.08 0.45
N VAL A 141 4.34 6.39 1.25
CA VAL A 141 2.99 6.00 0.80
C VAL A 141 2.15 7.24 0.49
N SER A 142 1.28 7.14 -0.52
CA SER A 142 0.43 8.26 -0.94
C SER A 142 -0.60 8.63 0.13
N LEU A 143 -1.12 7.63 0.86
CA LEU A 143 -2.05 7.79 1.96
C LEU A 143 -1.71 6.79 3.08
N LEU A 144 -1.58 7.29 4.30
CA LEU A 144 -1.46 6.48 5.50
C LEU A 144 -2.76 6.62 6.31
N TYR A 145 -3.45 5.51 6.59
CA TYR A 145 -4.37 5.43 7.72
C TYR A 145 -3.61 4.95 8.94
N HIS A 146 -3.75 5.66 10.05
CA HIS A 146 -3.16 5.28 11.33
C HIS A 146 -4.17 5.47 12.46
N GLU A 147 -4.19 4.56 13.42
CA GLU A 147 -4.98 4.74 14.61
C GLU A 147 -4.49 5.95 15.42
N ALA A 148 -5.38 6.58 16.16
CA ALA A 148 -5.11 7.65 17.09
C ALA A 148 -6.11 7.58 18.24
N THR A 149 -6.01 6.49 19.00
CA THR A 149 -6.97 6.15 20.05
C THR A 149 -6.98 7.18 21.18
N TYR A 150 -5.85 7.86 21.39
CA TYR A 150 -5.70 8.82 22.48
C TYR A 150 -5.31 10.22 22.00
N PRO A 151 -5.78 11.29 22.68
CA PRO A 151 -5.26 12.64 22.52
C PRO A 151 -3.75 12.73 22.81
N ALA A 152 -3.12 13.80 22.35
CA ALA A 152 -1.66 13.99 22.42
C ALA A 152 -1.10 13.91 23.85
N GLU A 153 -1.85 14.40 24.85
CA GLU A 153 -1.45 14.49 26.25
C GLU A 153 -1.47 13.12 26.98
N MET A 154 -2.07 12.09 26.35
CA MET A 154 -2.26 10.79 26.97
C MET A 154 -1.28 9.73 26.48
N SER A 155 -0.05 10.11 26.17
CA SER A 155 0.97 9.22 25.62
C SER A 155 1.28 8.01 26.51
N GLU A 156 1.37 8.18 27.84
CA GLU A 156 1.61 7.09 28.78
C GLU A 156 0.45 6.07 28.78
N MET A 157 -0.78 6.55 28.65
CA MET A 157 -1.96 5.67 28.57
C MET A 157 -2.02 4.95 27.22
N ALA A 158 -1.67 5.62 26.15
CA ALA A 158 -1.58 5.04 24.82
C ALA A 158 -0.56 3.89 24.82
N GLU A 159 0.66 4.12 25.28
CA GLU A 159 1.72 3.12 25.37
C GLU A 159 1.31 1.92 26.21
N ARG A 160 0.76 2.17 27.41
CA ARG A 160 0.29 1.12 28.33
C ARG A 160 -0.79 0.22 27.71
N ASN A 161 -1.59 0.76 26.81
CA ASN A 161 -2.66 0.03 26.14
C ASN A 161 -2.30 -0.46 24.72
N PHE A 162 -1.04 -0.28 24.30
CA PHE A 162 -0.56 -0.62 22.95
C PHE A 162 -1.29 0.11 21.84
N HIS A 163 -1.49 1.41 22.04
CA HIS A 163 -2.10 2.32 21.08
C HIS A 163 -1.24 3.55 20.84
N SER A 164 -1.67 4.40 19.94
CA SER A 164 -1.01 5.65 19.60
C SER A 164 -1.86 6.87 19.95
N THR A 165 -1.17 8.01 20.08
CA THR A 165 -1.81 9.33 20.15
C THR A 165 -1.84 9.99 18.76
N THR A 166 -2.65 11.06 18.63
CA THR A 166 -2.69 11.89 17.42
C THR A 166 -1.32 12.48 17.08
N LEU A 167 -0.56 12.93 18.10
CA LEU A 167 0.78 13.49 17.89
C LEU A 167 1.77 12.42 17.40
N GLN A 168 1.70 11.20 17.93
CA GLN A 168 2.54 10.07 17.50
C GLN A 168 2.22 9.66 16.06
N ALA A 169 0.93 9.58 15.70
CA ALA A 169 0.51 9.30 14.32
C ALA A 169 1.01 10.39 13.34
N ALA A 170 0.90 11.67 13.73
CA ALA A 170 1.39 12.78 12.92
C ALA A 170 2.92 12.80 12.78
N SER A 171 3.64 12.48 13.87
CA SER A 171 5.12 12.40 13.87
C SER A 171 5.60 11.27 12.96
N LEU A 172 4.99 10.09 13.03
CA LEU A 172 5.25 8.97 12.13
C LEU A 172 5.01 9.36 10.66
N ALA A 173 3.89 9.99 10.37
CA ALA A 173 3.55 10.39 9.00
C ALA A 173 4.57 11.38 8.42
N LYS A 174 5.06 12.32 9.25
CA LYS A 174 6.11 13.27 8.89
C LYS A 174 7.45 12.58 8.66
N GLU A 175 7.87 11.70 9.56
CA GLU A 175 9.11 10.94 9.46
C GLU A 175 9.11 10.04 8.22
N ALA A 176 8.01 9.34 7.98
CA ALA A 176 7.84 8.46 6.82
C ALA A 176 7.63 9.24 5.51
N CYS A 177 7.54 10.56 5.52
CA CYS A 177 7.28 11.39 4.34
C CYS A 177 6.04 10.93 3.55
N VAL A 178 4.94 10.58 4.23
CA VAL A 178 3.70 10.15 3.57
C VAL A 178 3.00 11.32 2.86
N GLY A 179 2.29 11.03 1.78
CA GLY A 179 1.59 12.08 1.03
C GLY A 179 0.42 12.69 1.80
N LYS A 180 -0.36 11.86 2.48
CA LYS A 180 -1.49 12.26 3.33
C LYS A 180 -1.62 11.32 4.51
N LEU A 181 -2.06 11.86 5.66
CA LEU A 181 -2.43 11.10 6.85
C LEU A 181 -3.95 11.15 7.04
N LEU A 182 -4.54 10.00 7.29
CA LEU A 182 -5.90 9.84 7.79
C LEU A 182 -5.82 9.19 9.16
N VAL A 183 -6.37 9.83 10.19
CA VAL A 183 -6.41 9.28 11.54
C VAL A 183 -7.82 8.79 11.87
N GLY A 184 -7.89 7.78 12.72
CA GLY A 184 -9.16 7.20 13.16
C GLY A 184 -8.97 6.33 14.39
N HIS A 185 -9.95 5.48 14.69
CA HIS A 185 -9.98 4.63 15.88
C HIS A 185 -10.02 5.43 17.19
N TYR A 186 -10.76 6.54 17.21
CA TYR A 186 -10.91 7.38 18.38
C TYR A 186 -11.61 6.64 19.52
N SER A 187 -11.09 6.80 20.74
CA SER A 187 -11.71 6.18 21.92
C SER A 187 -13.09 6.79 22.22
N SER A 188 -14.09 5.94 22.43
CA SER A 188 -15.42 6.36 22.85
C SER A 188 -15.48 7.02 24.25
N ARG A 189 -14.36 7.06 24.97
CA ARG A 189 -14.22 7.77 26.25
C ARG A 189 -14.29 9.29 26.08
N PHE A 190 -14.03 9.81 24.90
CA PHE A 190 -14.04 11.23 24.59
C PHE A 190 -15.30 11.56 23.79
N PRO A 191 -16.12 12.51 24.25
CA PRO A 191 -17.44 12.77 23.66
C PRO A 191 -17.37 13.50 22.30
N SER A 192 -16.21 14.07 21.94
CA SER A 192 -16.02 14.85 20.71
C SER A 192 -14.64 14.63 20.12
N VAL A 193 -14.54 14.74 18.79
CA VAL A 193 -13.26 14.72 18.06
C VAL A 193 -12.38 15.93 18.37
N GLU A 194 -12.93 16.98 18.95
CA GLU A 194 -12.18 18.18 19.35
C GLU A 194 -11.09 17.88 20.40
N PHE A 195 -11.25 16.80 21.17
CA PHE A 195 -10.21 16.33 22.11
C PHE A 195 -8.94 15.81 21.40
N TYR A 196 -9.01 15.59 20.10
CA TYR A 196 -7.91 15.04 19.30
C TYR A 196 -7.22 16.06 18.42
N LEU A 197 -7.69 17.31 18.45
CA LEU A 197 -7.11 18.45 17.71
C LEU A 197 -6.08 19.20 18.55
#